data_07a72349c31bc7c09882f63f2cc953bd
#
_entry.id   07a72349c31bc7c09882f63f2cc953bd
#
_cell.length_a   1.000
_cell.length_b   1.000
_cell.length_c   1.000
_cell.angle_alpha   90.00
_cell.angle_beta   90.00
_cell.angle_gamma   90.00
#
_symmetry.space_group_name_H-M   'P 1'
#
loop_
_entity.id
_entity.type
_entity.pdbx_description
1 polymer ?
#
loop_
_entity_poly.entity_id
_entity_poly.type
_entity_poly.pdbx_seq_one_letter_code
_entity_poly.pdbx_strand_id
1 'polypeptide(L)'
;MHPYLKSVVIVAIWAALAGGLFYLMSSKVNPNTADNLNQTTEVVLQRDLSGHYRAEAFINGIKIPVMVDTGATNVAISTALADKLGLRSIHAVRTQTANGEIVSYMTRLTSVKLGGIVAQDVAASISPNLGDEMLLGMSFLGRMDVRLYQGKMIIRGPAKTE
;
A
#
# COMPACT_ATOMS: atom_id res chain seq x y z
N MET A 1 -28.64 44.78 -4.29
CA MET A 1 -27.78 43.63 -4.52
C MET A 1 -28.45 42.71 -5.53
N HIS A 2 -27.87 42.52 -6.73
CA HIS A 2 -28.49 41.75 -7.80
C HIS A 2 -28.77 40.33 -7.37
N PRO A 3 -29.95 39.76 -7.69
CA PRO A 3 -30.33 38.41 -7.27
C PRO A 3 -29.29 37.32 -7.67
N TYR A 4 -28.64 37.52 -8.83
CA TYR A 4 -27.57 36.63 -9.32
C TYR A 4 -26.34 36.60 -8.39
N LEU A 5 -26.00 37.72 -7.73
CA LEU A 5 -24.85 37.80 -6.84
C LEU A 5 -25.05 36.92 -5.58
N LYS A 6 -26.29 36.88 -5.04
CA LYS A 6 -26.63 36.03 -3.91
C LYS A 6 -26.52 34.54 -4.28
N SER A 7 -27.00 34.15 -5.45
CA SER A 7 -26.91 32.75 -5.94
C SER A 7 -25.46 32.32 -6.15
N VAL A 8 -24.63 33.17 -6.74
CA VAL A 8 -23.20 32.89 -6.94
C VAL A 8 -22.47 32.68 -5.61
N VAL A 9 -22.74 33.54 -4.62
CA VAL A 9 -22.15 33.42 -3.26
C VAL A 9 -22.57 32.12 -2.59
N ILE A 10 -23.85 31.74 -2.68
CA ILE A 10 -24.35 30.49 -2.09
C ILE A 10 -23.66 29.26 -2.74
N VAL A 11 -23.56 29.24 -4.07
CA VAL A 11 -22.89 28.14 -4.79
C VAL A 11 -21.40 28.06 -4.40
N ALA A 12 -20.71 29.19 -4.28
CA ALA A 12 -19.31 29.22 -3.85
C ALA A 12 -19.12 28.68 -2.43
N ILE A 13 -20.03 28.98 -1.50
CA ILE A 13 -20.00 28.46 -0.12
C ILE A 13 -20.19 26.94 -0.13
N TRP A 14 -21.19 26.43 -0.87
CA TRP A 14 -21.41 24.99 -0.96
C TRP A 14 -20.25 24.25 -1.61
N ALA A 15 -19.63 24.81 -2.66
CA ALA A 15 -18.43 24.24 -3.29
C ALA A 15 -17.24 24.20 -2.32
N ALA A 16 -17.04 25.26 -1.52
CA ALA A 16 -15.97 25.30 -0.53
C ALA A 16 -16.21 24.28 0.61
N LEU A 17 -17.46 24.15 1.07
CA LEU A 17 -17.83 23.16 2.09
C LEU A 17 -17.66 21.73 1.57
N ALA A 18 -18.11 21.44 0.35
CA ALA A 18 -17.96 20.13 -0.27
C ALA A 18 -16.47 19.78 -0.49
N GLY A 19 -15.67 20.73 -0.98
CA GLY A 19 -14.23 20.59 -1.16
C GLY A 19 -13.51 20.36 0.17
N GLY A 20 -13.86 21.12 1.21
CA GLY A 20 -13.32 20.94 2.55
C GLY A 20 -13.65 19.58 3.15
N LEU A 21 -14.90 19.14 3.02
CA LEU A 21 -15.34 17.83 3.49
C LEU A 21 -14.64 16.71 2.71
N PHE A 22 -14.53 16.82 1.40
CA PHE A 22 -13.81 15.87 0.56
C PHE A 22 -12.33 15.77 0.98
N TYR A 23 -11.67 16.89 1.22
CA TYR A 23 -10.27 16.93 1.69
C TYR A 23 -10.10 16.23 3.04
N LEU A 24 -10.99 16.51 4.01
CA LEU A 24 -10.97 15.87 5.33
C LEU A 24 -11.24 14.37 5.26
N MET A 25 -12.11 13.93 4.35
CA MET A 25 -12.37 12.49 4.15
C MET A 25 -11.22 11.79 3.42
N SER A 26 -10.62 12.41 2.43
CA SER A 26 -9.53 11.79 1.64
C SER A 26 -8.31 11.44 2.50
N SER A 27 -7.97 12.29 3.48
CA SER A 27 -6.87 12.02 4.41
C SER A 27 -7.11 10.84 5.35
N LYS A 28 -8.38 10.47 5.59
CA LYS A 28 -8.75 9.29 6.40
C LYS A 28 -8.84 8.01 5.58
N VAL A 29 -9.03 8.12 4.26
CA VAL A 29 -9.09 6.96 3.36
C VAL A 29 -7.70 6.36 3.15
N ASN A 30 -6.66 7.18 3.03
CA ASN A 30 -5.28 6.72 2.95
C ASN A 30 -4.36 7.57 3.84
N PRO A 31 -4.27 7.26 5.14
CA PRO A 31 -3.49 8.06 6.10
C PRO A 31 -1.97 7.88 5.94
N ASN A 32 -1.51 6.87 5.21
CA ASN A 32 -0.11 6.45 5.16
C ASN A 32 0.50 6.66 3.76
N THR A 33 0.46 7.90 3.26
CA THR A 33 1.12 8.25 1.99
C THR A 33 2.64 8.21 2.15
N ALA A 34 3.37 8.01 1.06
CA ALA A 34 4.83 7.92 1.09
C ALA A 34 5.50 9.16 1.70
N ASP A 35 4.89 10.33 1.51
CA ASP A 35 5.38 11.61 2.03
C ASP A 35 5.17 11.74 3.56
N ASN A 36 4.18 11.02 4.10
CA ASN A 36 3.85 11.01 5.53
C ASN A 36 4.61 9.93 6.32
N LEU A 37 5.24 8.97 5.64
CA LEU A 37 6.00 7.93 6.30
C LEU A 37 7.39 8.43 6.70
N ASN A 38 7.78 8.14 7.94
CA ASN A 38 9.11 8.47 8.42
C ASN A 38 10.19 7.80 7.56
N GLN A 39 11.26 8.54 7.29
CA GLN A 39 12.43 8.00 6.59
C GLN A 39 13.42 7.28 7.55
N THR A 40 12.97 6.97 8.75
CA THR A 40 13.70 6.16 9.74
C THR A 40 13.49 4.67 9.47
N THR A 41 14.22 3.83 10.19
CA THR A 41 14.04 2.37 10.17
C THR A 41 12.78 1.89 10.91
N GLU A 42 11.96 2.82 11.42
CA GLU A 42 10.66 2.53 12.02
C GLU A 42 9.55 3.23 11.22
N VAL A 43 8.56 2.48 10.83
CA VAL A 43 7.35 2.97 10.13
C VAL A 43 6.14 2.67 10.99
N VAL A 44 5.29 3.68 11.21
CA VAL A 44 4.03 3.53 11.95
C VAL A 44 2.87 3.75 10.97
N LEU A 45 2.10 2.71 10.71
CA LEU A 45 0.94 2.75 9.85
C LEU A 45 -0.34 2.94 10.69
N GLN A 46 -1.18 3.85 10.26
CA GLN A 46 -2.52 4.01 10.80
C GLN A 46 -3.48 3.05 10.09
N ARG A 47 -4.45 2.54 10.84
CA ARG A 47 -5.52 1.73 10.26
C ARG A 47 -6.46 2.61 9.44
N ASP A 48 -6.84 2.18 8.25
CA ASP A 48 -7.83 2.88 7.44
C ASP A 48 -9.27 2.57 7.88
N LEU A 49 -10.25 3.20 7.23
CA LEU A 49 -11.67 3.03 7.55
C LEU A 49 -12.20 1.61 7.25
N SER A 50 -11.53 0.87 6.36
CA SER A 50 -11.87 -0.53 6.04
C SER A 50 -11.25 -1.52 7.03
N GLY A 51 -10.43 -1.04 7.97
CA GLY A 51 -9.77 -1.86 8.97
C GLY A 51 -8.43 -2.43 8.52
N HIS A 52 -7.92 -2.01 7.36
CA HIS A 52 -6.64 -2.46 6.82
C HIS A 52 -5.52 -1.44 7.03
N TYR A 53 -4.29 -1.90 6.85
CA TYR A 53 -3.10 -1.06 6.86
C TYR A 53 -2.62 -0.88 5.42
N ARG A 54 -3.05 0.22 4.79
CA ARG A 54 -2.63 0.59 3.45
C ARG A 54 -1.55 1.66 3.52
N ALA A 55 -0.63 1.62 2.57
CA ALA A 55 0.46 2.58 2.48
C ALA A 55 0.87 2.78 1.03
N GLU A 56 1.78 3.71 0.78
CA GLU A 56 2.53 3.81 -0.46
C GLU A 56 3.95 3.32 -0.23
N ALA A 57 4.41 2.40 -1.08
CA ALA A 57 5.76 1.87 -1.07
C ALA A 57 6.45 2.08 -2.42
N PHE A 58 7.78 2.05 -2.44
CA PHE A 58 8.53 2.04 -3.69
C PHE A 58 8.95 0.60 -4.00
N ILE A 59 8.51 0.10 -5.14
CA ILE A 59 8.79 -1.23 -5.65
C ILE A 59 9.66 -1.11 -6.88
N ASN A 60 10.90 -1.60 -6.80
CA ASN A 60 11.91 -1.39 -7.85
C ASN A 60 12.01 0.10 -8.28
N GLY A 61 11.87 1.01 -7.32
CA GLY A 61 11.90 2.47 -7.54
C GLY A 61 10.59 3.11 -8.01
N ILE A 62 9.53 2.34 -8.28
CA ILE A 62 8.22 2.84 -8.69
C ILE A 62 7.28 2.92 -7.49
N LYS A 63 6.62 4.05 -7.29
CA LYS A 63 5.63 4.27 -6.22
C LYS A 63 4.35 3.49 -6.51
N ILE A 64 3.95 2.62 -5.59
CA ILE A 64 2.84 1.68 -5.72
C ILE A 64 2.02 1.70 -4.42
N PRO A 65 0.68 1.74 -4.49
CA PRO A 65 -0.18 1.50 -3.34
C PRO A 65 -0.08 0.05 -2.89
N VAL A 66 0.08 -0.17 -1.58
CA VAL A 66 0.23 -1.50 -0.99
C VAL A 66 -0.70 -1.66 0.20
N MET A 67 -1.23 -2.86 0.38
CA MET A 67 -1.89 -3.29 1.61
C MET A 67 -0.97 -4.26 2.37
N VAL A 68 -0.73 -3.99 3.64
CA VAL A 68 0.05 -4.88 4.49
C VAL A 68 -0.81 -6.09 4.89
N ASP A 69 -0.36 -7.28 4.52
CA ASP A 69 -1.09 -8.52 4.73
C ASP A 69 -0.19 -9.60 5.32
N THR A 70 -0.33 -9.85 6.63
CA THR A 70 0.39 -10.92 7.33
C THR A 70 -0.10 -12.32 6.98
N GLY A 71 -1.25 -12.46 6.31
CA GLY A 71 -1.79 -13.71 5.80
C GLY A 71 -1.19 -14.14 4.46
N ALA A 72 -0.57 -13.20 3.73
CA ALA A 72 0.09 -13.49 2.46
C ALA A 72 1.52 -13.99 2.70
N THR A 73 1.87 -15.18 2.20
CA THR A 73 3.23 -15.73 2.33
C THR A 73 4.27 -14.89 1.58
N ASN A 74 3.94 -14.50 0.36
CA ASN A 74 4.82 -13.67 -0.48
C ASN A 74 4.19 -12.29 -0.70
N VAL A 75 5.02 -11.36 -1.16
CA VAL A 75 4.48 -10.16 -1.79
C VAL A 75 3.66 -10.59 -3.01
N ALA A 76 2.38 -10.15 -3.11
CA ALA A 76 1.51 -10.49 -4.22
C ALA A 76 1.25 -9.26 -5.10
N ILE A 77 1.42 -9.42 -6.41
CA ILE A 77 1.22 -8.37 -7.41
C ILE A 77 0.27 -8.85 -8.50
N SER A 78 -0.53 -7.96 -9.06
CA SER A 78 -1.39 -8.28 -10.19
C SER A 78 -0.57 -8.43 -11.48
N THR A 79 -1.14 -9.08 -12.50
CA THR A 79 -0.52 -9.18 -13.82
C THR A 79 -0.25 -7.79 -14.41
N ALA A 80 -1.22 -6.86 -14.31
CA ALA A 80 -1.06 -5.51 -14.82
C ALA A 80 0.11 -4.76 -14.13
N LEU A 81 0.25 -4.95 -12.81
CA LEU A 81 1.35 -4.34 -12.06
C LEU A 81 2.70 -5.01 -12.39
N ALA A 82 2.72 -6.32 -12.59
CA ALA A 82 3.91 -7.04 -13.05
C ALA A 82 4.39 -6.52 -14.41
N ASP A 83 3.47 -6.28 -15.35
CA ASP A 83 3.78 -5.71 -16.66
C ASP A 83 4.38 -4.30 -16.52
N LYS A 84 3.80 -3.45 -15.68
CA LYS A 84 4.31 -2.09 -15.38
C LYS A 84 5.71 -2.11 -14.77
N LEU A 85 6.02 -3.12 -13.96
CA LEU A 85 7.33 -3.31 -13.32
C LEU A 85 8.33 -4.07 -14.20
N GLY A 86 7.94 -4.50 -15.42
CA GLY A 86 8.75 -5.31 -16.33
C GLY A 86 9.05 -6.71 -15.80
N LEU A 87 8.21 -7.25 -14.90
CA LEU A 87 8.39 -8.56 -14.28
C LEU A 87 7.74 -9.65 -15.11
N ARG A 88 8.44 -10.75 -15.28
CA ARG A 88 7.96 -11.96 -15.97
C ARG A 88 8.35 -13.19 -15.16
N SER A 89 7.54 -14.23 -15.25
CA SER A 89 7.88 -15.55 -14.72
C SER A 89 7.16 -16.65 -15.48
N ILE A 90 7.82 -17.80 -15.59
CA ILE A 90 7.23 -19.04 -16.10
C ILE A 90 7.09 -20.10 -14.99
N HIS A 91 7.53 -19.80 -13.77
CA HIS A 91 7.45 -20.71 -12.62
C HIS A 91 6.09 -20.61 -11.98
N ALA A 92 5.16 -21.41 -12.48
CA ALA A 92 3.80 -21.51 -11.95
C ALA A 92 3.77 -22.26 -10.61
N VAL A 93 3.02 -21.75 -9.66
CA VAL A 93 2.72 -22.39 -8.37
C VAL A 93 1.22 -22.33 -8.09
N ARG A 94 0.69 -23.34 -7.43
CA ARG A 94 -0.67 -23.28 -6.90
C ARG A 94 -0.65 -22.50 -5.60
N THR A 95 -1.52 -21.52 -5.48
CA THR A 95 -1.64 -20.65 -4.32
C THR A 95 -3.05 -20.75 -3.77
N GLN A 96 -3.16 -21.13 -2.50
CA GLN A 96 -4.44 -21.09 -1.79
C GLN A 96 -4.72 -19.63 -1.35
N THR A 97 -5.87 -19.12 -1.72
CA THR A 97 -6.34 -17.78 -1.33
C THR A 97 -7.68 -17.87 -0.61
N ALA A 98 -8.13 -16.76 -0.03
CA ALA A 98 -9.47 -16.67 0.55
C ALA A 98 -10.59 -16.97 -0.47
N ASN A 99 -10.34 -16.71 -1.76
CA ASN A 99 -11.28 -16.94 -2.87
C ASN A 99 -11.07 -18.30 -3.57
N GLY A 100 -10.28 -19.20 -2.97
CA GLY A 100 -9.99 -20.53 -3.52
C GLY A 100 -8.56 -20.65 -4.06
N GLU A 101 -8.32 -21.79 -4.73
CA GLU A 101 -7.01 -22.09 -5.33
C GLU A 101 -6.85 -21.34 -6.67
N ILE A 102 -5.70 -20.72 -6.83
CA ILE A 102 -5.31 -20.02 -8.07
C ILE A 102 -3.93 -20.45 -8.51
N VAL A 103 -3.62 -20.28 -9.81
CA VAL A 103 -2.26 -20.39 -10.32
C VAL A 103 -1.61 -19.00 -10.26
N SER A 104 -0.50 -18.90 -9.57
CA SER A 104 0.35 -17.70 -9.48
C SER A 104 1.73 -18.00 -10.07
N TYR A 105 2.48 -16.97 -10.43
CA TYR A 105 3.81 -17.11 -11.02
C TYR A 105 4.85 -16.48 -10.12
N MET A 106 5.82 -17.27 -9.66
CA MET A 106 6.86 -16.80 -8.74
C MET A 106 7.84 -15.86 -9.43
N THR A 107 8.16 -14.75 -8.79
CA THR A 107 9.13 -13.77 -9.23
C THR A 107 9.90 -13.19 -8.04
N ARG A 108 10.82 -12.27 -8.30
CA ARG A 108 11.54 -11.54 -7.25
C ARG A 108 11.56 -10.05 -7.55
N LEU A 109 11.42 -9.26 -6.51
CA LEU A 109 11.55 -7.82 -6.55
C LEU A 109 12.97 -7.45 -6.17
N THR A 110 13.62 -6.62 -6.96
CA THR A 110 14.98 -6.14 -6.68
C THR A 110 14.98 -5.36 -5.36
N SER A 111 13.98 -4.51 -5.14
CA SER A 111 13.86 -3.75 -3.90
C SER A 111 12.40 -3.44 -3.55
N VAL A 112 12.14 -3.43 -2.25
CA VAL A 112 10.89 -2.95 -1.64
C VAL A 112 11.27 -1.93 -0.58
N LYS A 113 10.79 -0.68 -0.72
CA LYS A 113 11.02 0.40 0.25
C LYS A 113 9.68 0.88 0.81
N LEU A 114 9.53 0.81 2.13
CA LEU A 114 8.39 1.34 2.89
C LEU A 114 8.93 2.37 3.91
N GLY A 115 8.63 3.65 3.69
CA GLY A 115 9.27 4.72 4.45
C GLY A 115 10.79 4.64 4.35
N GLY A 116 11.49 4.56 5.47
CA GLY A 116 12.96 4.38 5.53
C GLY A 116 13.43 2.92 5.52
N ILE A 117 12.50 1.95 5.56
CA ILE A 117 12.82 0.52 5.56
C ILE A 117 13.03 0.05 4.12
N VAL A 118 14.16 -0.59 3.83
CA VAL A 118 14.48 -1.15 2.52
C VAL A 118 14.83 -2.63 2.65
N ALA A 119 14.18 -3.46 1.85
CA ALA A 119 14.54 -4.86 1.68
C ALA A 119 14.90 -5.13 0.22
N GLN A 120 15.98 -5.87 0.01
CA GLN A 120 16.44 -6.30 -1.30
C GLN A 120 16.04 -7.75 -1.54
N ASP A 121 15.93 -8.13 -2.81
CA ASP A 121 15.68 -9.50 -3.24
C ASP A 121 14.47 -10.14 -2.52
N VAL A 122 13.29 -9.53 -2.68
CA VAL A 122 12.07 -9.95 -2.01
C VAL A 122 11.28 -10.91 -2.89
N ALA A 123 10.96 -12.10 -2.37
CA ALA A 123 10.14 -13.07 -3.11
C ALA A 123 8.72 -12.51 -3.32
N ALA A 124 8.22 -12.66 -4.54
CA ALA A 124 6.91 -12.19 -4.93
C ALA A 124 6.18 -13.22 -5.81
N SER A 125 4.86 -13.11 -5.87
CA SER A 125 4.01 -13.88 -6.76
C SER A 125 3.15 -12.98 -7.62
N ILE A 126 3.09 -13.27 -8.91
CA ILE A 126 2.17 -12.62 -9.86
C ILE A 126 0.87 -13.38 -9.83
N SER A 127 -0.20 -12.74 -9.40
CA SER A 127 -1.54 -13.34 -9.19
C SER A 127 -2.55 -12.70 -10.16
N PRO A 128 -3.07 -13.47 -11.14
CA PRO A 128 -3.91 -12.92 -12.20
C PRO A 128 -5.18 -12.23 -11.72
N ASN A 129 -5.75 -12.70 -10.61
CA ASN A 129 -7.01 -12.20 -10.08
C ASN A 129 -6.84 -11.22 -8.90
N LEU A 130 -5.64 -10.70 -8.69
CA LEU A 130 -5.39 -9.64 -7.72
C LEU A 130 -5.79 -8.29 -8.34
N GLY A 131 -6.50 -7.46 -7.58
CA GLY A 131 -6.87 -6.11 -8.00
C GLY A 131 -5.66 -5.19 -8.22
N ASP A 132 -5.90 -3.90 -8.28
CA ASP A 132 -4.84 -2.90 -8.56
C ASP A 132 -3.88 -2.68 -7.38
N GLU A 133 -4.22 -3.18 -6.20
CA GLU A 133 -3.46 -3.03 -4.97
C GLU A 133 -2.52 -4.22 -4.77
N MET A 134 -1.28 -3.94 -4.40
CA MET A 134 -0.28 -4.95 -4.08
C MET A 134 -0.42 -5.41 -2.63
N LEU A 135 -0.25 -6.72 -2.36
CA LEU A 135 -0.16 -7.22 -0.99
C LEU A 135 1.29 -7.29 -0.53
N LEU A 136 1.60 -6.61 0.56
CA LEU A 136 2.92 -6.64 1.19
C LEU A 136 2.95 -7.76 2.24
N GLY A 137 3.36 -8.96 1.79
CA GLY A 137 3.29 -10.20 2.56
C GLY A 137 4.53 -10.52 3.38
N MET A 138 4.57 -11.74 3.94
CA MET A 138 5.59 -12.20 4.89
C MET A 138 7.00 -12.32 4.29
N SER A 139 7.16 -12.46 2.99
CA SER A 139 8.48 -12.40 2.34
C SER A 139 9.20 -11.07 2.57
N PHE A 140 8.45 -9.99 2.82
CA PHE A 140 8.96 -8.69 3.26
C PHE A 140 8.83 -8.55 4.78
N LEU A 141 7.62 -8.70 5.33
CA LEU A 141 7.33 -8.44 6.75
C LEU A 141 8.08 -9.36 7.70
N GLY A 142 8.31 -10.62 7.31
CA GLY A 142 9.02 -11.61 8.13
C GLY A 142 10.51 -11.29 8.38
N ARG A 143 11.04 -10.27 7.70
CA ARG A 143 12.39 -9.74 7.93
C ARG A 143 12.42 -8.58 8.94
N MET A 144 11.24 -8.17 9.46
CA MET A 144 11.03 -6.99 10.26
C MET A 144 10.45 -7.37 11.63
N ASP A 145 10.62 -6.50 12.62
CA ASP A 145 9.84 -6.55 13.86
C ASP A 145 8.51 -5.82 13.61
N VAL A 146 7.41 -6.59 13.59
CA VAL A 146 6.06 -6.07 13.33
C VAL A 146 5.22 -6.17 14.59
N ARG A 147 4.67 -5.06 15.05
CA ARG A 147 3.84 -4.97 16.24
C ARG A 147 2.52 -4.28 15.94
N LEU A 148 1.45 -4.86 16.43
CA LEU A 148 0.12 -4.25 16.42
C LEU A 148 -0.17 -3.70 17.81
N TYR A 149 -0.41 -2.40 17.89
CA TYR A 149 -0.70 -1.73 19.15
C TYR A 149 -1.69 -0.59 18.98
N GLN A 150 -2.80 -0.62 19.71
CA GLN A 150 -3.83 0.43 19.71
C GLN A 150 -4.28 0.86 18.30
N GLY A 151 -4.53 -0.10 17.41
CA GLY A 151 -4.99 0.19 16.04
C GLY A 151 -3.89 0.71 15.10
N LYS A 152 -2.64 0.72 15.53
CA LYS A 152 -1.47 1.04 14.70
C LYS A 152 -0.66 -0.21 14.42
N MET A 153 0.00 -0.24 13.27
CA MET A 153 1.02 -1.23 12.95
C MET A 153 2.38 -0.53 12.97
N ILE A 154 3.26 -1.01 13.82
CA ILE A 154 4.64 -0.51 13.95
C ILE A 154 5.55 -1.54 13.29
N ILE A 155 6.29 -1.13 12.27
CA ILE A 155 7.22 -1.97 11.52
C ILE A 155 8.61 -1.40 11.72
N ARG A 156 9.54 -2.22 12.23
CA ARG A 156 10.95 -1.85 12.39
C ARG A 156 11.80 -2.70 11.48
N GLY A 157 12.62 -2.05 10.68
CA GLY A 157 13.65 -2.70 9.88
C GLY A 157 14.72 -3.36 10.75
N PRO A 158 15.50 -4.31 10.20
CA PRO A 158 16.63 -4.88 10.91
C PRO A 158 17.60 -3.76 11.35
N ALA A 159 18.18 -3.90 12.54
CA ALA A 159 19.23 -3.00 12.98
C ALA A 159 20.35 -3.01 11.92
N LYS A 160 20.85 -1.83 11.54
CA LYS A 160 22.07 -1.77 10.72
C LYS A 160 23.17 -2.48 11.51
N THR A 161 23.61 -3.63 11.02
CA THR A 161 24.88 -4.21 11.47
C THR A 161 25.97 -3.28 10.94
N GLU A 162 26.66 -2.59 11.85
CA GLU A 162 27.89 -1.87 11.55
C GLU A 162 28.98 -2.83 11.12
#